data_567e8910294a473ed81234fd8c796dae
#
_entry.id   567e8910294a473ed81234fd8c796dae
#
_cell.length_a   1.000
_cell.length_b   1.000
_cell.length_c   1.000
_cell.angle_alpha   90.00
_cell.angle_beta   90.00
_cell.angle_gamma   90.00
#
_symmetry.space_group_name_H-M   'P 1'
#
loop_
_entity.id
_entity.type
_entity.pdbx_description
1 polymer ?
#
loop_
_entity_poly.entity_id
_entity_poly.type
_entity_poly.pdbx_seq_one_letter_code
_entity_poly.pdbx_strand_id
1 'polypeptide(L)'
;LLPYVNTKTKRIHSYFHQTITATGRISSTEPNLQNIPTRIELGKQLRKAFKPEKGYIYIDADYSQIELRVLAHISQDENMINAFENDEDIHRQVASKVFDVPMEEVTKEQRSAAKAVNFGIVYGISDFGLAEQLGIGRKKAKQYIEQYKEKYMGIKNFMDNIVEEAKERGYVETLFHRRREIPELSSNNYMVRQFGARVAMNTPIQGTAADIMKIAMIKLFDRIEKEKLSAKLILQVHDELIVECKKEESEQVKQVLKESISKGVRSK
;
A
#
# COMPACT_ATOMS: atom_id res chain seq x y z
N LEU A 1 5.96 18.54 17.32
CA LEU A 1 5.55 19.27 16.10
C LEU A 1 5.77 20.79 16.20
N LEU A 2 5.56 21.40 17.38
CA LEU A 2 5.69 22.87 17.54
C LEU A 2 6.99 23.47 17.01
N PRO A 3 8.18 22.86 17.23
CA PRO A 3 9.44 23.40 16.68
C PRO A 3 9.51 23.47 15.15
N TYR A 4 8.67 22.70 14.46
CA TYR A 4 8.63 22.66 13.00
C TYR A 4 7.65 23.67 12.38
N VAL A 5 6.95 24.46 13.18
CA VAL A 5 6.05 25.49 12.65
C VAL A 5 6.87 26.66 12.10
N ASN A 6 6.75 26.88 10.81
CA ASN A 6 7.42 28.01 10.14
C ASN A 6 6.87 29.34 10.65
N THR A 7 7.72 30.24 11.08
CA THR A 7 7.33 31.52 11.70
C THR A 7 6.64 32.48 10.74
N LYS A 8 6.92 32.37 9.43
CA LYS A 8 6.31 33.22 8.39
C LYS A 8 4.96 32.68 7.92
N THR A 9 4.91 31.39 7.53
CA THR A 9 3.71 30.77 6.98
C THR A 9 2.74 30.27 8.04
N LYS A 10 3.20 30.12 9.30
CA LYS A 10 2.45 29.49 10.42
C LYS A 10 2.01 28.06 10.11
N ARG A 11 2.70 27.39 9.18
CA ARG A 11 2.45 26.02 8.74
C ARG A 11 3.67 25.14 8.97
N ILE A 12 3.48 23.83 8.94
CA ILE A 12 4.54 22.83 8.96
C ILE A 12 4.84 22.43 7.51
N HIS A 13 6.12 22.45 7.14
CA HIS A 13 6.61 22.06 5.82
C HIS A 13 7.60 20.92 6.00
N SER A 14 7.13 19.68 5.74
CA SER A 14 8.00 18.49 5.78
C SER A 14 8.85 18.37 4.52
N TYR A 15 9.99 17.71 4.66
CA TYR A 15 10.77 17.26 3.51
C TYR A 15 10.26 15.93 3.03
N PHE A 16 9.95 15.83 1.72
CA PHE A 16 9.56 14.60 1.05
C PHE A 16 10.68 14.09 0.16
N HIS A 17 11.18 12.91 0.46
CA HIS A 17 12.31 12.30 -0.24
C HIS A 17 11.80 11.31 -1.29
N GLN A 18 12.18 11.51 -2.55
CA GLN A 18 11.73 10.67 -3.67
C GLN A 18 12.68 9.50 -3.97
N THR A 19 13.89 9.51 -3.45
CA THR A 19 14.98 8.61 -3.85
C THR A 19 15.57 7.78 -2.70
N ILE A 20 15.05 7.92 -1.47
CA ILE A 20 15.61 7.22 -0.29
C ILE A 20 15.13 5.78 -0.21
N THR A 21 13.84 5.53 -0.48
CA THR A 21 13.29 4.19 -0.35
C THR A 21 13.62 3.32 -1.57
N ALA A 22 14.06 2.11 -1.34
CA ALA A 22 14.40 1.18 -2.43
C ALA A 22 13.20 0.70 -3.26
N THR A 23 11.97 0.85 -2.74
CA THR A 23 10.72 0.51 -3.43
C THR A 23 10.16 1.64 -4.28
N GLY A 24 10.76 2.85 -4.22
CA GLY A 24 10.23 4.03 -4.90
C GLY A 24 9.13 4.76 -4.14
N ARG A 25 8.74 4.31 -2.94
CA ARG A 25 7.85 5.09 -2.06
C ARG A 25 8.49 6.42 -1.68
N ILE A 26 7.67 7.43 -1.42
CA ILE A 26 8.12 8.69 -0.84
C ILE A 26 8.26 8.50 0.68
N SER A 27 9.33 9.03 1.26
CA SER A 27 9.48 9.14 2.72
C SER A 27 9.41 10.60 3.16
N SER A 28 9.11 10.84 4.44
CA SER A 28 8.95 12.18 4.99
C SER A 28 9.77 12.35 6.26
N THR A 29 10.42 13.52 6.39
CA THR A 29 11.21 13.91 7.57
C THR A 29 10.97 15.37 7.95
N GLU A 30 11.30 15.75 9.17
CA GLU A 30 11.29 17.10 9.70
C GLU A 30 9.98 17.89 9.57
N PRO A 31 8.89 17.37 10.13
CA PRO A 31 8.67 16.09 10.78
C PRO A 31 8.21 15.00 9.81
N ASN A 32 8.24 13.73 10.24
CA ASN A 32 7.60 12.66 9.47
C ASN A 32 6.07 12.74 9.63
N LEU A 33 5.38 13.34 8.65
CA LEU A 33 3.93 13.47 8.65
C LEU A 33 3.21 12.19 8.17
N GLN A 34 3.95 11.23 7.59
CA GLN A 34 3.37 9.96 7.14
C GLN A 34 3.14 8.96 8.29
N ASN A 35 3.73 9.22 9.47
CA ASN A 35 3.67 8.32 10.62
C ASN A 35 2.91 8.91 11.83
N ILE A 36 1.95 9.80 11.60
CA ILE A 36 1.10 10.30 12.68
C ILE A 36 0.21 9.15 13.17
N PRO A 37 0.27 8.79 14.47
CA PRO A 37 -0.47 7.66 15.00
C PRO A 37 -1.97 7.81 14.78
N THR A 38 -2.62 6.73 14.33
CA THR A 38 -4.07 6.72 14.06
C THR A 38 -4.84 5.85 15.05
N ARG A 39 -4.16 4.86 15.67
CA ARG A 39 -4.81 3.85 16.51
C ARG A 39 -4.96 4.26 17.97
N ILE A 40 -4.08 5.13 18.44
CA ILE A 40 -4.11 5.60 19.84
C ILE A 40 -4.85 6.93 19.94
N GLU A 41 -5.56 7.17 21.05
CA GLU A 41 -6.41 8.35 21.23
C GLU A 41 -5.62 9.67 21.15
N LEU A 42 -4.42 9.69 21.72
CA LEU A 42 -3.53 10.86 21.62
C LEU A 42 -3.16 11.20 20.16
N GLY A 43 -2.96 10.19 19.32
CA GLY A 43 -2.70 10.37 17.89
C GLY A 43 -3.90 10.96 17.15
N LYS A 44 -5.11 10.52 17.48
CA LYS A 44 -6.35 11.09 16.93
C LYS A 44 -6.51 12.57 17.32
N GLN A 45 -6.19 12.91 18.57
CA GLN A 45 -6.22 14.30 19.03
C GLN A 45 -5.18 15.15 18.31
N LEU A 46 -3.98 14.60 18.09
CA LEU A 46 -2.92 15.29 17.35
C LEU A 46 -3.37 15.64 15.92
N ARG A 47 -4.11 14.76 15.24
CA ARG A 47 -4.67 15.03 13.91
C ARG A 47 -5.61 16.24 13.87
N LYS A 48 -6.34 16.53 14.95
CA LYS A 48 -7.22 17.71 15.05
C LYS A 48 -6.46 19.03 15.03
N ALA A 49 -5.15 19.02 15.29
CA ALA A 49 -4.32 20.22 15.19
C ALA A 49 -4.02 20.62 13.74
N PHE A 50 -4.14 19.70 12.78
CA PHE A 50 -3.98 19.99 11.37
C PHE A 50 -5.29 20.58 10.83
N LYS A 51 -5.27 21.86 10.53
CA LYS A 51 -6.43 22.61 10.03
C LYS A 51 -6.11 23.24 8.69
N PRO A 52 -7.06 23.25 7.76
CA PRO A 52 -6.91 23.98 6.51
C PRO A 52 -6.86 25.50 6.77
N GLU A 53 -6.40 26.24 5.79
CA GLU A 53 -6.46 27.69 5.78
C GLU A 53 -7.92 28.18 5.90
N LYS A 54 -8.13 29.40 6.42
CA LYS A 54 -9.47 29.96 6.54
C LYS A 54 -10.13 30.08 5.15
N GLY A 55 -11.31 29.50 5.00
CA GLY A 55 -12.03 29.42 3.72
C GLY A 55 -11.66 28.19 2.87
N TYR A 56 -10.73 27.38 3.32
CA TYR A 56 -10.31 26.13 2.66
C TYR A 56 -10.83 24.90 3.40
N ILE A 57 -10.78 23.76 2.74
CA ILE A 57 -11.04 22.44 3.30
C ILE A 57 -9.97 21.45 2.85
N TYR A 58 -9.82 20.36 3.57
CA TYR A 58 -9.08 19.20 3.10
C TYR A 58 -10.02 18.25 2.38
N ILE A 59 -9.55 17.72 1.27
CA ILE A 59 -10.14 16.60 0.54
C ILE A 59 -9.10 15.49 0.54
N ASP A 60 -9.54 14.33 0.96
CA ASP A 60 -8.74 13.15 1.13
C ASP A 60 -9.24 12.04 0.21
N ALA A 61 -8.33 11.34 -0.45
CA ALA A 61 -8.64 10.16 -1.23
C ALA A 61 -7.56 9.09 -1.05
N ASP A 62 -8.01 7.90 -0.71
CA ASP A 62 -7.20 6.72 -0.44
C ASP A 62 -7.46 5.63 -1.48
N TYR A 63 -6.39 4.94 -1.90
CA TYR A 63 -6.52 3.72 -2.68
C TYR A 63 -6.91 2.56 -1.78
N SER A 64 -8.10 2.03 -1.97
CA SER A 64 -8.53 0.83 -1.27
C SER A 64 -7.66 -0.36 -1.65
N GLN A 65 -6.76 -0.77 -0.74
CA GLN A 65 -5.97 -2.01 -0.82
C GLN A 65 -5.14 -2.13 -2.11
N ILE A 66 -4.47 -1.06 -2.53
CA ILE A 66 -3.73 -1.01 -3.81
C ILE A 66 -2.74 -2.17 -3.98
N GLU A 67 -2.01 -2.53 -2.92
CA GLU A 67 -1.01 -3.61 -2.99
C GLU A 67 -1.66 -4.97 -3.28
N LEU A 68 -2.83 -5.26 -2.71
CA LEU A 68 -3.58 -6.49 -3.01
C LEU A 68 -4.16 -6.48 -4.43
N ARG A 69 -4.59 -5.31 -4.92
CA ARG A 69 -5.04 -5.16 -6.32
C ARG A 69 -3.89 -5.36 -7.30
N VAL A 70 -2.72 -4.81 -6.99
CA VAL A 70 -1.49 -5.04 -7.77
C VAL A 70 -1.10 -6.51 -7.72
N LEU A 71 -1.15 -7.15 -6.55
CA LEU A 71 -0.87 -8.59 -6.43
C LEU A 71 -1.84 -9.42 -7.27
N ALA A 72 -3.15 -9.15 -7.21
CA ALA A 72 -4.14 -9.83 -8.02
C ALA A 72 -3.82 -9.72 -9.52
N HIS A 73 -3.48 -8.50 -9.97
CA HIS A 73 -3.15 -8.23 -11.36
C HIS A 73 -1.86 -8.94 -11.81
N ILE A 74 -0.77 -8.85 -11.03
CA ILE A 74 0.52 -9.46 -11.41
C ILE A 74 0.43 -10.99 -11.37
N SER A 75 -0.23 -11.55 -10.35
CA SER A 75 -0.35 -13.00 -10.18
C SER A 75 -1.39 -13.65 -11.09
N GLN A 76 -2.27 -12.85 -11.71
CA GLN A 76 -3.43 -13.32 -12.48
C GLN A 76 -4.27 -14.34 -11.71
N ASP A 77 -4.38 -14.18 -10.39
CA ASP A 77 -5.18 -15.06 -9.55
C ASP A 77 -6.66 -14.76 -9.71
N GLU A 78 -7.39 -15.67 -10.35
CA GLU A 78 -8.82 -15.51 -10.68
C GLU A 78 -9.69 -15.27 -9.44
N ASN A 79 -9.39 -15.94 -8.33
CA ASN A 79 -10.15 -15.78 -7.09
C ASN A 79 -10.02 -14.37 -6.52
N MET A 80 -8.81 -13.81 -6.58
CA MET A 80 -8.58 -12.46 -6.07
C MET A 80 -9.10 -11.39 -7.05
N ILE A 81 -8.95 -11.60 -8.35
CA ILE A 81 -9.51 -10.72 -9.38
C ILE A 81 -11.03 -10.63 -9.24
N ASN A 82 -11.71 -11.78 -9.22
CA ASN A 82 -13.17 -11.85 -9.09
C ASN A 82 -13.68 -11.14 -7.83
N ALA A 83 -12.95 -11.28 -6.70
CA ALA A 83 -13.32 -10.57 -5.47
C ALA A 83 -13.29 -9.05 -5.62
N PHE A 84 -12.28 -8.52 -6.30
CA PHE A 84 -12.18 -7.08 -6.55
C PHE A 84 -13.15 -6.57 -7.60
N GLU A 85 -13.47 -7.36 -8.63
CA GLU A 85 -14.45 -7.00 -9.66
C GLU A 85 -15.88 -6.95 -9.13
N ASN A 86 -16.21 -7.81 -8.16
CA ASN A 86 -17.50 -7.85 -7.50
C ASN A 86 -17.62 -6.94 -6.28
N ASP A 87 -16.58 -6.10 -6.00
CA ASP A 87 -16.51 -5.21 -4.83
C ASP A 87 -16.74 -5.92 -3.49
N GLU A 88 -16.27 -7.17 -3.39
CA GLU A 88 -16.40 -7.99 -2.19
C GLU A 88 -15.36 -7.61 -1.12
N ASP A 89 -15.68 -7.88 0.14
CA ASP A 89 -14.71 -7.79 1.24
C ASP A 89 -13.63 -8.87 1.08
N ILE A 90 -12.52 -8.52 0.44
CA ILE A 90 -11.41 -9.44 0.14
C ILE A 90 -10.90 -10.19 1.38
N HIS A 91 -10.90 -9.56 2.56
CA HIS A 91 -10.45 -10.23 3.78
C HIS A 91 -11.47 -11.24 4.27
N ARG A 92 -12.76 -10.97 4.09
CA ARG A 92 -13.83 -11.90 4.41
C ARG A 92 -13.86 -13.06 3.43
N GLN A 93 -13.67 -12.79 2.14
CA GLN A 93 -13.59 -13.81 1.11
C GLN A 93 -12.38 -14.75 1.34
N VAL A 94 -11.21 -14.19 1.63
CA VAL A 94 -10.03 -14.99 1.99
C VAL A 94 -10.30 -15.83 3.23
N ALA A 95 -10.94 -15.27 4.26
CA ALA A 95 -11.31 -16.01 5.46
C ALA A 95 -12.25 -17.17 5.13
N SER A 96 -13.29 -16.93 4.35
CA SER A 96 -14.23 -17.97 3.90
C SER A 96 -13.49 -19.13 3.22
N LYS A 97 -12.59 -18.82 2.29
CA LYS A 97 -11.82 -19.83 1.54
C LYS A 97 -10.77 -20.55 2.38
N VAL A 98 -10.04 -19.81 3.23
CA VAL A 98 -8.95 -20.38 4.06
C VAL A 98 -9.51 -21.23 5.21
N PHE A 99 -10.62 -20.83 5.81
CA PHE A 99 -11.24 -21.55 6.93
C PHE A 99 -12.36 -22.51 6.49
N ASP A 100 -12.65 -22.55 5.19
CA ASP A 100 -13.70 -23.39 4.59
C ASP A 100 -15.07 -23.19 5.28
N VAL A 101 -15.47 -21.92 5.43
CA VAL A 101 -16.75 -21.51 6.02
C VAL A 101 -17.51 -20.58 5.07
N PRO A 102 -18.84 -20.58 5.07
CA PRO A 102 -19.63 -19.63 4.29
C PRO A 102 -19.27 -18.17 4.62
N MET A 103 -19.39 -17.26 3.65
CA MET A 103 -19.05 -15.83 3.83
C MET A 103 -19.80 -15.20 5.00
N GLU A 104 -21.05 -15.59 5.20
CA GLU A 104 -21.94 -15.07 6.26
C GLU A 104 -21.50 -15.51 7.65
N GLU A 105 -20.85 -16.67 7.75
CA GLU A 105 -20.40 -17.28 9.00
C GLU A 105 -18.98 -16.88 9.40
N VAL A 106 -18.28 -16.11 8.54
CA VAL A 106 -16.93 -15.64 8.85
C VAL A 106 -16.94 -14.74 10.08
N THR A 107 -16.25 -15.19 11.13
CA THR A 107 -16.10 -14.42 12.39
C THR A 107 -15.16 -13.23 12.22
N LYS A 108 -15.21 -12.29 13.17
CA LYS A 108 -14.28 -11.13 13.20
C LYS A 108 -12.84 -11.58 13.36
N GLU A 109 -12.59 -12.63 14.13
CA GLU A 109 -11.26 -13.21 14.36
C GLU A 109 -10.72 -13.86 13.09
N GLN A 110 -11.53 -14.63 12.38
CA GLN A 110 -11.16 -15.24 11.10
C GLN A 110 -10.87 -14.17 10.04
N ARG A 111 -11.70 -13.13 9.93
CA ARG A 111 -11.45 -12.00 9.04
C ARG A 111 -10.15 -11.26 9.40
N SER A 112 -9.88 -11.07 10.69
CA SER A 112 -8.63 -10.45 11.16
C SER A 112 -7.40 -11.31 10.84
N ALA A 113 -7.51 -12.64 11.04
CA ALA A 113 -6.47 -13.59 10.66
C ALA A 113 -6.21 -13.58 9.14
N ALA A 114 -7.26 -13.62 8.33
CA ALA A 114 -7.15 -13.52 6.88
C ALA A 114 -6.52 -12.19 6.43
N LYS A 115 -6.85 -11.08 7.09
CA LYS A 115 -6.19 -9.79 6.83
C LYS A 115 -4.69 -9.86 7.12
N ALA A 116 -4.28 -10.47 8.23
CA ALA A 116 -2.87 -10.64 8.57
C ALA A 116 -2.15 -11.56 7.58
N VAL A 117 -2.81 -12.63 7.11
CA VAL A 117 -2.26 -13.52 6.08
C VAL A 117 -2.11 -12.76 4.74
N ASN A 118 -3.14 -12.04 4.28
CA ASN A 118 -3.09 -11.27 3.04
C ASN A 118 -1.91 -10.30 3.01
N PHE A 119 -1.79 -9.47 4.04
CA PHE A 119 -0.66 -8.54 4.13
C PHE A 119 0.66 -9.27 4.35
N GLY A 120 0.64 -10.31 5.17
CA GLY A 120 1.83 -11.12 5.43
C GLY A 120 2.40 -11.73 4.16
N ILE A 121 1.56 -12.27 3.29
CA ILE A 121 1.98 -12.85 2.01
C ILE A 121 2.66 -11.81 1.13
N VAL A 122 2.07 -10.60 0.99
CA VAL A 122 2.69 -9.49 0.25
C VAL A 122 4.10 -9.17 0.75
N TYR A 123 4.34 -9.31 2.06
CA TYR A 123 5.63 -9.03 2.68
C TYR A 123 6.52 -10.26 2.89
N GLY A 124 6.11 -11.43 2.39
CA GLY A 124 6.85 -12.68 2.53
C GLY A 124 6.97 -13.15 3.99
N ILE A 125 5.89 -13.02 4.77
CA ILE A 125 5.87 -13.40 6.19
C ILE A 125 6.18 -14.88 6.38
N SER A 126 6.96 -15.21 7.42
CA SER A 126 7.18 -16.59 7.85
C SER A 126 6.03 -17.06 8.76
N ASP A 127 5.93 -18.39 8.91
CA ASP A 127 5.04 -19.03 9.88
C ASP A 127 5.27 -18.53 11.33
N PHE A 128 6.53 -18.25 11.68
CA PHE A 128 6.89 -17.64 12.97
C PHE A 128 6.33 -16.20 13.09
N GLY A 129 6.59 -15.35 12.11
CA GLY A 129 6.11 -13.96 12.12
C GLY A 129 4.58 -13.86 12.15
N LEU A 130 3.88 -14.72 11.40
CA LEU A 130 2.43 -14.78 11.42
C LEU A 130 1.90 -15.29 12.78
N ALA A 131 2.57 -16.27 13.38
CA ALA A 131 2.22 -16.79 14.69
C ALA A 131 2.31 -15.70 15.78
N GLU A 132 3.38 -14.93 15.80
CA GLU A 132 3.54 -13.78 16.71
C GLU A 132 2.47 -12.71 16.49
N GLN A 133 2.22 -12.34 15.22
CA GLN A 133 1.25 -11.31 14.88
C GLN A 133 -0.19 -11.65 15.29
N LEU A 134 -0.54 -12.93 15.20
CA LEU A 134 -1.89 -13.42 15.54
C LEU A 134 -2.01 -13.96 16.98
N GLY A 135 -0.92 -14.11 17.72
CA GLY A 135 -0.92 -14.74 19.04
C GLY A 135 -1.33 -16.22 19.01
N ILE A 136 -0.98 -16.96 17.95
CA ILE A 136 -1.32 -18.36 17.74
C ILE A 136 -0.08 -19.27 17.69
N GLY A 137 -0.28 -20.58 17.80
CA GLY A 137 0.82 -21.51 17.64
C GLY A 137 1.38 -21.53 16.21
N ARG A 138 2.71 -21.71 16.06
CA ARG A 138 3.43 -21.73 14.78
C ARG A 138 2.85 -22.77 13.80
N LYS A 139 2.44 -23.96 14.27
CA LYS A 139 1.81 -25.00 13.45
C LYS A 139 0.52 -24.48 12.78
N LYS A 140 -0.30 -23.74 13.54
CA LYS A 140 -1.55 -23.15 13.04
C LYS A 140 -1.27 -22.02 12.04
N ALA A 141 -0.29 -21.18 12.30
CA ALA A 141 0.12 -20.12 11.37
C ALA A 141 0.62 -20.71 10.04
N LYS A 142 1.43 -21.78 10.09
CA LYS A 142 1.89 -22.52 8.91
C LYS A 142 0.70 -23.07 8.12
N GLN A 143 -0.26 -23.70 8.79
CA GLN A 143 -1.49 -24.21 8.16
C GLN A 143 -2.26 -23.11 7.42
N TYR A 144 -2.40 -21.93 8.00
CA TYR A 144 -3.09 -20.80 7.34
C TYR A 144 -2.37 -20.34 6.07
N ILE A 145 -1.04 -20.28 6.09
CA ILE A 145 -0.24 -19.94 4.90
C ILE A 145 -0.39 -21.02 3.81
N GLU A 146 -0.37 -22.28 4.18
CA GLU A 146 -0.55 -23.40 3.25
C GLU A 146 -1.93 -23.38 2.62
N GLN A 147 -2.99 -23.29 3.42
CA GLN A 147 -4.37 -23.18 2.94
C GLN A 147 -4.57 -21.96 2.02
N TYR A 148 -3.97 -20.82 2.37
CA TYR A 148 -3.98 -19.65 1.49
C TYR A 148 -3.35 -19.96 0.13
N LYS A 149 -2.15 -20.54 0.12
CA LYS A 149 -1.43 -20.88 -1.11
C LYS A 149 -2.17 -21.92 -1.97
N GLU A 150 -2.90 -22.85 -1.36
CA GLU A 150 -3.73 -23.83 -2.06
C GLU A 150 -4.95 -23.18 -2.73
N LYS A 151 -5.56 -22.20 -2.08
CA LYS A 151 -6.75 -21.50 -2.61
C LYS A 151 -6.41 -20.38 -3.60
N TYR A 152 -5.20 -19.83 -3.51
CA TYR A 152 -4.70 -18.74 -4.35
C TYR A 152 -3.45 -19.19 -5.12
N MET A 153 -3.65 -20.13 -6.05
CA MET A 153 -2.55 -20.76 -6.81
C MET A 153 -1.81 -19.77 -7.70
N GLY A 154 -2.49 -18.77 -8.27
CA GLY A 154 -1.86 -17.72 -9.07
C GLY A 154 -0.83 -16.94 -8.24
N ILE A 155 -1.19 -16.59 -7.00
CA ILE A 155 -0.30 -15.90 -6.07
C ILE A 155 0.89 -16.77 -5.69
N LYS A 156 0.63 -18.05 -5.37
CA LYS A 156 1.70 -18.99 -5.06
C LYS A 156 2.71 -19.10 -6.21
N ASN A 157 2.21 -19.30 -7.43
CA ASN A 157 3.07 -19.43 -8.61
C ASN A 157 3.88 -18.15 -8.87
N PHE A 158 3.25 -16.98 -8.75
CA PHE A 158 3.95 -15.70 -8.85
C PHE A 158 5.08 -15.59 -7.81
N MET A 159 4.82 -15.93 -6.55
CA MET A 159 5.81 -15.84 -5.47
C MET A 159 7.00 -16.77 -5.69
N ASP A 160 6.74 -18.00 -6.16
CA ASP A 160 7.78 -18.97 -6.43
C ASP A 160 8.62 -18.54 -7.66
N ASN A 161 7.97 -18.14 -8.76
CA ASN A 161 8.62 -17.77 -10.00
C ASN A 161 9.47 -16.50 -9.88
N ILE A 162 8.95 -15.44 -9.22
CA ILE A 162 9.68 -14.17 -9.10
C ILE A 162 11.00 -14.30 -8.36
N VAL A 163 11.09 -15.24 -7.39
CA VAL A 163 12.33 -15.50 -6.66
C VAL A 163 13.35 -16.19 -7.57
N GLU A 164 12.93 -17.16 -8.38
CA GLU A 164 13.82 -17.85 -9.32
C GLU A 164 14.29 -16.90 -10.44
N GLU A 165 13.37 -16.11 -11.02
CA GLU A 165 13.74 -15.08 -12.00
C GLU A 165 14.72 -14.06 -11.43
N ALA A 166 14.52 -13.65 -10.18
CA ALA A 166 15.41 -12.71 -9.51
C ALA A 166 16.81 -13.29 -9.24
N LYS A 167 16.91 -14.60 -8.98
CA LYS A 167 18.21 -15.29 -8.86
C LYS A 167 18.98 -15.31 -10.18
N GLU A 168 18.28 -15.52 -11.30
CA GLU A 168 18.89 -15.56 -12.63
C GLU A 168 19.30 -14.18 -13.11
N ARG A 169 18.42 -13.17 -12.94
CA ARG A 169 18.63 -11.82 -13.45
C ARG A 169 19.44 -10.92 -12.52
N GLY A 170 19.45 -11.20 -11.21
CA GLY A 170 20.03 -10.37 -10.18
C GLY A 170 19.15 -9.19 -9.73
N TYR A 171 17.95 -9.03 -10.31
CA TYR A 171 17.02 -7.94 -10.00
C TYR A 171 15.57 -8.33 -10.23
N VAL A 172 14.65 -7.48 -9.74
CA VAL A 172 13.22 -7.50 -10.06
C VAL A 172 12.77 -6.15 -10.58
N GLU A 173 11.60 -6.11 -11.24
CA GLU A 173 11.03 -4.89 -11.81
C GLU A 173 9.57 -4.70 -11.37
N THR A 174 9.16 -3.43 -11.31
CA THR A 174 7.73 -3.07 -11.22
C THR A 174 7.07 -3.19 -12.59
N LEU A 175 5.74 -3.07 -12.66
CA LEU A 175 5.00 -2.98 -13.93
C LEU A 175 5.40 -1.75 -14.78
N PHE A 176 6.06 -0.77 -14.18
CA PHE A 176 6.59 0.43 -14.84
C PHE A 176 8.10 0.37 -15.08
N HIS A 177 8.68 -0.85 -15.05
CA HIS A 177 10.10 -1.11 -15.29
C HIS A 177 11.07 -0.41 -14.34
N ARG A 178 10.61 -0.06 -13.12
CA ARG A 178 11.52 0.33 -12.05
C ARG A 178 12.28 -0.88 -11.57
N ARG A 179 13.57 -0.88 -11.77
CA ARG A 179 14.46 -1.99 -11.40
C ARG A 179 14.96 -1.85 -9.96
N ARG A 180 15.05 -2.99 -9.27
CA ARG A 180 15.74 -3.14 -7.99
C ARG A 180 16.65 -4.34 -8.03
N GLU A 181 17.93 -4.11 -7.85
CA GLU A 181 18.96 -5.14 -7.70
C GLU A 181 18.81 -5.87 -6.36
N ILE A 182 19.07 -7.17 -6.33
CA ILE A 182 18.93 -8.02 -5.12
C ILE A 182 20.16 -8.90 -4.98
N PRO A 183 21.34 -8.33 -4.65
CA PRO A 183 22.57 -9.08 -4.47
C PRO A 183 22.48 -10.08 -3.31
N GLU A 184 21.56 -9.89 -2.39
CA GLU A 184 21.32 -10.78 -1.25
C GLU A 184 20.98 -12.21 -1.68
N LEU A 185 20.37 -12.41 -2.84
CA LEU A 185 20.02 -13.74 -3.35
C LEU A 185 21.25 -14.61 -3.65
N SER A 186 22.39 -14.01 -3.94
CA SER A 186 23.67 -14.69 -4.21
C SER A 186 24.54 -14.86 -2.97
N SER A 187 24.08 -14.45 -1.79
CA SER A 187 24.84 -14.54 -0.55
C SER A 187 25.03 -15.99 -0.09
N ASN A 188 26.20 -16.31 0.47
CA ASN A 188 26.46 -17.59 1.12
C ASN A 188 25.68 -17.75 2.45
N ASN A 189 25.22 -16.65 3.05
CA ASN A 189 24.44 -16.66 4.29
C ASN A 189 22.96 -16.95 3.99
N TYR A 190 22.44 -18.03 4.55
CA TYR A 190 21.03 -18.42 4.40
C TYR A 190 20.04 -17.33 4.79
N MET A 191 20.26 -16.65 5.91
CA MET A 191 19.34 -15.59 6.39
C MET A 191 19.31 -14.38 5.44
N VAL A 192 20.46 -14.05 4.84
CA VAL A 192 20.57 -12.99 3.83
C VAL A 192 19.81 -13.39 2.56
N ARG A 193 19.98 -14.64 2.09
CA ARG A 193 19.20 -15.14 0.94
C ARG A 193 17.70 -15.11 1.20
N GLN A 194 17.27 -15.51 2.39
CA GLN A 194 15.85 -15.45 2.77
C GLN A 194 15.32 -13.99 2.79
N PHE A 195 16.13 -13.05 3.23
CA PHE A 195 15.80 -11.63 3.12
C PHE A 195 15.70 -11.21 1.65
N GLY A 196 16.64 -11.60 0.79
CA GLY A 196 16.60 -11.34 -0.64
C GLY A 196 15.35 -11.90 -1.31
N ALA A 197 14.92 -13.11 -0.95
CA ALA A 197 13.68 -13.69 -1.46
C ALA A 197 12.44 -12.88 -1.09
N ARG A 198 12.36 -12.39 0.16
CA ARG A 198 11.27 -11.49 0.58
C ARG A 198 11.29 -10.16 -0.19
N VAL A 199 12.48 -9.61 -0.42
CA VAL A 199 12.65 -8.39 -1.23
C VAL A 199 12.18 -8.62 -2.68
N ALA A 200 12.50 -9.78 -3.27
CA ALA A 200 12.07 -10.14 -4.61
C ALA A 200 10.55 -10.23 -4.74
N MET A 201 9.88 -10.86 -3.78
CA MET A 201 8.41 -10.98 -3.76
C MET A 201 7.71 -9.64 -3.55
N ASN A 202 8.21 -8.82 -2.63
CA ASN A 202 7.56 -7.57 -2.23
C ASN A 202 7.76 -6.43 -3.23
N THR A 203 8.96 -6.30 -3.81
CA THR A 203 9.32 -5.12 -4.61
C THR A 203 8.42 -4.88 -5.83
N PRO A 204 8.04 -5.88 -6.65
CA PRO A 204 7.14 -5.66 -7.77
C PRO A 204 5.78 -5.12 -7.33
N ILE A 205 5.28 -5.57 -6.18
CA ILE A 205 3.97 -5.19 -5.64
C ILE A 205 4.03 -3.77 -5.07
N GLN A 206 4.87 -3.57 -4.06
CA GLN A 206 4.97 -2.29 -3.37
C GLN A 206 5.52 -1.18 -4.29
N GLY A 207 6.48 -1.52 -5.14
CA GLY A 207 7.05 -0.58 -6.10
C GLY A 207 6.04 -0.15 -7.16
N THR A 208 5.24 -1.08 -7.69
CA THR A 208 4.16 -0.75 -8.65
C THR A 208 3.11 0.13 -7.98
N ALA A 209 2.70 -0.15 -6.74
CA ALA A 209 1.78 0.71 -5.99
C ALA A 209 2.36 2.13 -5.83
N ALA A 210 3.66 2.26 -5.53
CA ALA A 210 4.34 3.55 -5.44
C ALA A 210 4.40 4.29 -6.79
N ASP A 211 4.61 3.58 -7.90
CA ASP A 211 4.62 4.16 -9.24
C ASP A 211 3.22 4.67 -9.62
N ILE A 212 2.17 3.89 -9.36
CA ILE A 212 0.77 4.29 -9.56
C ILE A 212 0.46 5.57 -8.78
N MET A 213 0.85 5.64 -7.52
CA MET A 213 0.67 6.81 -6.68
C MET A 213 1.36 8.04 -7.26
N LYS A 214 2.60 7.93 -7.71
CA LYS A 214 3.33 9.04 -8.32
C LYS A 214 2.70 9.52 -9.62
N ILE A 215 2.23 8.61 -10.46
CA ILE A 215 1.50 8.95 -11.69
C ILE A 215 0.21 9.70 -11.35
N ALA A 216 -0.53 9.25 -10.33
CA ALA A 216 -1.74 9.93 -9.87
C ALA A 216 -1.44 11.35 -9.37
N MET A 217 -0.35 11.53 -8.60
CA MET A 217 0.09 12.85 -8.12
C MET A 217 0.42 13.80 -9.27
N ILE A 218 1.15 13.34 -10.28
CA ILE A 218 1.50 14.16 -11.47
C ILE A 218 0.23 14.56 -12.20
N LYS A 219 -0.66 13.61 -12.50
CA LYS A 219 -1.93 13.90 -13.19
C LYS A 219 -2.82 14.87 -12.40
N LEU A 220 -2.87 14.71 -11.08
CA LEU A 220 -3.60 15.62 -10.22
C LEU A 220 -3.03 17.03 -10.29
N PHE A 221 -1.72 17.17 -10.18
CA PHE A 221 -1.02 18.45 -10.26
C PHE A 221 -1.27 19.14 -11.60
N ASP A 222 -1.07 18.45 -12.72
CA ASP A 222 -1.28 18.97 -14.06
C ASP A 222 -2.72 19.44 -14.28
N ARG A 223 -3.69 18.74 -13.73
CA ARG A 223 -5.10 19.12 -13.82
C ARG A 223 -5.44 20.35 -12.97
N ILE A 224 -4.93 20.41 -11.74
CA ILE A 224 -5.10 21.60 -10.87
C ILE A 224 -4.58 22.85 -11.59
N GLU A 225 -3.39 22.78 -12.18
CA GLU A 225 -2.78 23.89 -12.93
C GLU A 225 -3.59 24.24 -14.20
N LYS A 226 -3.93 23.23 -15.01
CA LYS A 226 -4.68 23.42 -16.26
C LYS A 226 -6.07 24.00 -16.04
N GLU A 227 -6.77 23.54 -15.02
CA GLU A 227 -8.11 24.00 -14.67
C GLU A 227 -8.09 25.26 -13.78
N LYS A 228 -6.90 25.76 -13.42
CA LYS A 228 -6.66 26.96 -12.59
C LYS A 228 -7.40 26.91 -11.25
N LEU A 229 -7.44 25.72 -10.63
CA LEU A 229 -8.11 25.52 -9.35
C LEU A 229 -7.29 26.10 -8.19
N SER A 230 -7.99 26.72 -7.22
CA SER A 230 -7.37 27.15 -5.96
C SER A 230 -7.17 25.97 -5.01
N ALA A 231 -6.40 24.99 -5.47
CA ALA A 231 -6.15 23.73 -4.78
C ALA A 231 -4.65 23.42 -4.75
N LYS A 232 -4.21 22.69 -3.74
CA LYS A 232 -2.82 22.26 -3.58
C LYS A 232 -2.77 20.81 -3.08
N LEU A 233 -2.02 19.96 -3.73
CA LEU A 233 -1.62 18.67 -3.16
C LEU A 233 -0.63 18.96 -2.03
N ILE A 234 -1.04 18.73 -0.79
CA ILE A 234 -0.25 19.11 0.39
C ILE A 234 0.44 17.94 1.08
N LEU A 235 -0.11 16.73 0.94
CA LEU A 235 0.41 15.57 1.64
C LEU A 235 0.10 14.27 0.88
N GLN A 236 1.08 13.38 0.84
CA GLN A 236 0.93 11.99 0.43
C GLN A 236 1.29 11.11 1.63
N VAL A 237 0.38 10.21 2.03
CA VAL A 237 0.56 9.30 3.16
C VAL A 237 0.26 7.88 2.68
N HIS A 238 1.29 7.05 2.55
CA HIS A 238 1.15 5.67 2.06
C HIS A 238 0.39 5.60 0.74
N ASP A 239 -0.91 5.30 0.78
CA ASP A 239 -1.80 5.13 -0.37
C ASP A 239 -2.85 6.26 -0.47
N GLU A 240 -2.67 7.34 0.28
CA GLU A 240 -3.58 8.46 0.48
C GLU A 240 -3.00 9.77 -0.08
N LEU A 241 -3.84 10.57 -0.73
CA LEU A 241 -3.53 11.93 -1.17
C LEU A 241 -4.44 12.93 -0.49
N ILE A 242 -3.84 13.97 0.11
CA ILE A 242 -4.57 15.05 0.77
C ILE A 242 -4.37 16.34 -0.01
N VAL A 243 -5.49 16.93 -0.43
CA VAL A 243 -5.58 18.20 -1.16
C VAL A 243 -6.23 19.25 -0.29
N GLU A 244 -5.65 20.43 -0.21
CA GLU A 244 -6.27 21.62 0.35
C GLU A 244 -6.86 22.47 -0.76
N CYS A 245 -8.14 22.83 -0.69
CA CYS A 245 -8.79 23.64 -1.71
C CYS A 245 -9.80 24.63 -1.12
N LYS A 246 -10.17 25.67 -1.87
CA LYS A 246 -11.28 26.54 -1.50
C LYS A 246 -12.59 25.77 -1.39
N LYS A 247 -13.43 26.13 -0.42
CA LYS A 247 -14.72 25.45 -0.19
C LYS A 247 -15.63 25.49 -1.42
N GLU A 248 -15.61 26.59 -2.15
CA GLU A 248 -16.45 26.81 -3.34
C GLU A 248 -16.07 25.87 -4.49
N GLU A 249 -14.80 25.44 -4.56
CA GLU A 249 -14.29 24.57 -5.62
C GLU A 249 -14.28 23.09 -5.19
N SER A 250 -14.77 22.76 -4.00
CA SER A 250 -14.61 21.43 -3.40
C SER A 250 -15.16 20.30 -4.25
N GLU A 251 -16.31 20.46 -4.89
CA GLU A 251 -16.90 19.40 -5.72
C GLU A 251 -16.11 19.17 -7.01
N GLN A 252 -15.61 20.25 -7.63
CA GLN A 252 -14.74 20.12 -8.80
C GLN A 252 -13.43 19.45 -8.43
N VAL A 253 -12.79 19.84 -7.31
CA VAL A 253 -11.52 19.24 -6.84
C VAL A 253 -11.71 17.77 -6.46
N LYS A 254 -12.82 17.39 -5.83
CA LYS A 254 -13.16 15.98 -5.58
C LYS A 254 -13.23 15.17 -6.87
N GLN A 255 -13.87 15.70 -7.90
CA GLN A 255 -13.99 15.04 -9.19
C GLN A 255 -12.60 14.89 -9.85
N VAL A 256 -11.80 15.95 -9.85
CA VAL A 256 -10.42 15.92 -10.39
C VAL A 256 -9.56 14.90 -9.64
N LEU A 257 -9.61 14.88 -8.31
CA LEU A 257 -8.87 13.93 -7.48
C LEU A 257 -9.32 12.49 -7.76
N LYS A 258 -10.63 12.23 -7.75
CA LYS A 258 -11.20 10.90 -8.06
C LYS A 258 -10.76 10.40 -9.43
N GLU A 259 -10.82 11.23 -10.46
CA GLU A 259 -10.42 10.84 -11.81
C GLU A 259 -8.91 10.64 -11.94
N SER A 260 -8.09 11.44 -11.27
CA SER A 260 -6.63 11.31 -11.29
C SER A 260 -6.18 10.00 -10.64
N ILE A 261 -6.87 9.57 -9.57
CA ILE A 261 -6.63 8.30 -8.89
C ILE A 261 -7.17 7.13 -9.74
N SER A 262 -8.44 7.17 -10.17
CA SER A 262 -9.11 6.04 -10.82
C SER A 262 -8.61 5.77 -12.25
N LYS A 263 -8.26 6.83 -12.99
CA LYS A 263 -7.76 6.75 -14.39
C LYS A 263 -6.23 6.78 -14.45
N GLY A 264 -5.57 6.69 -13.31
CA GLY A 264 -4.12 6.77 -13.19
C GLY A 264 -3.41 5.72 -14.04
N VAL A 265 -3.95 4.51 -14.08
CA VAL A 265 -3.39 3.38 -14.82
C VAL A 265 -4.52 2.66 -15.54
N ARG A 266 -4.77 3.02 -16.78
CA ARG A 266 -5.34 2.06 -17.72
C ARG A 266 -4.17 1.32 -18.35
N SER A 267 -4.00 0.05 -18.00
CA SER A 267 -3.21 -0.88 -18.83
C SER A 267 -3.85 -0.91 -20.22
N LYS A 268 -3.03 -0.70 -21.24
CA LYS A 268 -3.43 -1.03 -22.60
C LYS A 268 -3.57 -2.52 -22.73
#